data_c5009fe1fe4e9e88d632cdeb07ecad78
#
_entry.id   c5009fe1fe4e9e88d632cdeb07ecad78
#
_cell.length_a   1.000
_cell.length_b   1.000
_cell.length_c   1.000
_cell.angle_alpha   90.00
_cell.angle_beta   90.00
_cell.angle_gamma   90.00
#
_symmetry.space_group_name_H-M   'P 1'
#
loop_
_entity.id
_entity.type
_entity.pdbx_description
1 polymer ?
#
loop_
_entity_poly.entity_id
_entity_poly.type
_entity_poly.pdbx_seq_one_letter_code
_entity_poly.pdbx_strand_id
1 'polypeptide(L)'
;MRIRLDIRYDGTPFHGWAVQPGLPTVQGALQSALAVIFRQPVELTVAGRTDAGVHATGQVAHFTVPDSANHTVSPETLALRLGAVLRAVLSGNLASPVEDAPSAYPQGAVDALVVTAARVVPDSFDARFSALARHYVYRIVDDVAARNPLTRNCCWWYPTSLDPAAMNASATVLLGEHDFAAFCKPREGATTIRNLQQLETLRIEPGIIEIRVCADAFCHSMVRSLVGALTEVGRAKRDTAWLAGALAAKARIPEIPVAPALGLTLTGVDYPRSAAELLARQQTTRARRDCGCQPKHD
;
A
#
# COMPACT_ATOMS: atom_id res chain seq x y z
N MET A 1 -21.35 12.96 7.79
CA MET A 1 -20.23 12.65 8.73
C MET A 1 -19.22 11.75 8.05
N ARG A 2 -17.94 12.14 8.05
CA ARG A 2 -16.86 11.34 7.45
C ARG A 2 -16.08 10.57 8.51
N ILE A 3 -15.83 9.28 8.25
CA ILE A 3 -15.12 8.40 9.16
C ILE A 3 -13.80 7.94 8.50
N ARG A 4 -12.69 8.12 9.20
CA ARG A 4 -11.40 7.51 8.90
C ARG A 4 -11.29 6.16 9.61
N LEU A 5 -10.80 5.16 8.90
CA LEU A 5 -10.43 3.84 9.42
C LEU A 5 -8.90 3.69 9.38
N ASP A 6 -8.32 3.26 10.51
CA ASP A 6 -6.94 2.80 10.59
C ASP A 6 -6.97 1.26 10.51
N ILE A 7 -6.22 0.68 9.56
CA ILE A 7 -6.40 -0.72 9.15
C ILE A 7 -5.05 -1.43 9.10
N ARG A 8 -5.03 -2.70 9.54
CA ARG A 8 -3.87 -3.58 9.42
C ARG A 8 -4.27 -4.89 8.77
N TYR A 9 -3.39 -5.45 7.94
CA TYR A 9 -3.65 -6.76 7.33
C TYR A 9 -2.38 -7.50 6.95
N ASP A 10 -2.45 -8.83 7.10
CA ASP A 10 -1.63 -9.77 6.35
C ASP A 10 -2.24 -9.90 4.95
N GLY A 11 -1.48 -9.53 3.92
CA GLY A 11 -1.95 -9.55 2.53
C GLY A 11 -2.00 -10.94 1.91
N THR A 12 -1.43 -11.95 2.56
CA THR A 12 -1.28 -13.32 2.03
C THR A 12 -2.59 -13.93 1.52
N PRO A 13 -3.72 -13.87 2.27
CA PRO A 13 -4.98 -14.47 1.83
C PRO A 13 -5.77 -13.59 0.85
N PHE A 14 -5.25 -12.40 0.48
CA PHE A 14 -5.99 -11.42 -0.32
C PHE A 14 -5.35 -11.20 -1.70
N HIS A 15 -6.19 -11.02 -2.71
CA HIS A 15 -5.80 -10.59 -4.07
C HIS A 15 -5.57 -9.08 -4.17
N GLY A 16 -4.99 -8.49 -3.10
CA GLY A 16 -4.69 -7.08 -2.95
C GLY A 16 -5.84 -6.28 -2.32
N TRP A 17 -5.70 -4.96 -2.40
CA TRP A 17 -6.68 -4.06 -1.79
C TRP A 17 -7.98 -3.97 -2.59
N ALA A 18 -7.89 -3.62 -3.89
CA ALA A 18 -9.05 -3.21 -4.68
C ALA A 18 -10.00 -4.37 -4.97
N VAL A 19 -11.31 -4.10 -4.93
CA VAL A 19 -12.36 -5.06 -5.31
C VAL A 19 -12.10 -5.62 -6.70
N GLN A 20 -12.21 -6.93 -6.81
CA GLN A 20 -12.18 -7.70 -8.06
C GLN A 20 -13.31 -8.74 -8.00
N PRO A 21 -14.15 -8.88 -9.04
CA PRO A 21 -15.28 -9.77 -9.01
C PRO A 21 -14.90 -11.21 -8.61
N GLY A 22 -15.58 -11.74 -7.61
CA GLY A 22 -15.38 -13.11 -7.13
C GLY A 22 -14.06 -13.38 -6.38
N LEU A 23 -13.17 -12.40 -6.24
CA LEU A 23 -11.87 -12.59 -5.57
C LEU A 23 -11.85 -12.01 -4.16
N PRO A 24 -11.22 -12.71 -3.18
CA PRO A 24 -10.99 -12.18 -1.85
C PRO A 24 -10.08 -10.95 -1.88
N THR A 25 -10.59 -9.78 -1.50
CA THR A 25 -9.85 -8.52 -1.43
C THR A 25 -10.10 -7.81 -0.11
N VAL A 26 -9.14 -6.99 0.33
CA VAL A 26 -9.27 -6.25 1.59
C VAL A 26 -10.43 -5.26 1.55
N GLN A 27 -10.56 -4.51 0.45
CA GLN A 27 -11.66 -3.56 0.27
C GLN A 27 -13.02 -4.26 0.21
N GLY A 28 -13.13 -5.38 -0.50
CA GLY A 28 -14.36 -6.15 -0.61
C GLY A 28 -14.85 -6.66 0.75
N ALA A 29 -13.93 -7.20 1.57
CA ALA A 29 -14.25 -7.64 2.93
C ALA A 29 -14.75 -6.49 3.82
N LEU A 30 -14.08 -5.33 3.77
CA LEU A 30 -14.48 -4.14 4.53
C LEU A 30 -15.82 -3.58 4.08
N GLN A 31 -16.05 -3.49 2.77
CA GLN A 31 -17.32 -3.03 2.21
C GLN A 31 -18.48 -3.96 2.54
N SER A 32 -18.25 -5.28 2.53
CA SER A 32 -19.23 -6.26 2.96
C SER A 32 -19.62 -6.05 4.43
N ALA A 33 -18.64 -5.90 5.32
CA ALA A 33 -18.92 -5.66 6.73
C ALA A 33 -19.61 -4.31 6.98
N LEU A 34 -19.22 -3.26 6.28
CA LEU A 34 -19.87 -1.94 6.36
C LEU A 34 -21.31 -1.99 5.83
N ALA A 35 -21.55 -2.70 4.73
CA ALA A 35 -22.88 -2.85 4.15
C ALA A 35 -23.85 -3.60 5.09
N VAL A 36 -23.34 -4.58 5.85
CA VAL A 36 -24.12 -5.25 6.92
C VAL A 36 -24.47 -4.24 8.03
N ILE A 37 -23.50 -3.43 8.49
CA ILE A 37 -23.70 -2.48 9.60
C ILE A 37 -24.68 -1.38 9.21
N PHE A 38 -24.53 -0.82 8.01
CA PHE A 38 -25.32 0.34 7.53
C PHE A 38 -26.56 -0.07 6.73
N ARG A 39 -26.76 -1.36 6.43
CA ARG A 39 -27.84 -1.93 5.61
C ARG A 39 -27.93 -1.32 4.21
N GLN A 40 -26.81 -0.84 3.68
CA GLN A 40 -26.67 -0.32 2.33
C GLN A 40 -25.21 -0.29 1.92
N PRO A 41 -24.88 -0.27 0.63
CA PRO A 41 -23.51 -0.17 0.15
C PRO A 41 -22.79 1.08 0.68
N VAL A 42 -21.51 0.92 1.03
CA VAL A 42 -20.64 2.01 1.50
C VAL A 42 -19.38 2.02 0.67
N GLU A 43 -19.08 3.15 0.05
CA GLU A 43 -17.84 3.31 -0.73
C GLU A 43 -16.65 3.66 0.17
N LEU A 44 -15.53 2.96 -0.05
CA LEU A 44 -14.27 3.22 0.64
C LEU A 44 -13.26 3.90 -0.29
N THR A 45 -12.68 4.99 0.19
CA THR A 45 -11.51 5.63 -0.42
C THR A 45 -10.28 5.32 0.41
N VAL A 46 -9.25 4.71 -0.21
CA VAL A 46 -8.01 4.28 0.44
C VAL A 46 -6.85 5.22 0.15
N ALA A 47 -5.91 5.35 1.09
CA ALA A 47 -4.70 6.15 0.95
C ALA A 47 -3.78 5.65 -0.19
N GLY A 48 -3.64 4.35 -0.33
CA GLY A 48 -2.88 3.70 -1.39
C GLY A 48 -3.30 2.25 -1.55
N ARG A 49 -3.59 1.83 -2.78
CA ARG A 49 -3.87 0.42 -3.09
C ARG A 49 -2.59 -0.38 -2.94
N THR A 50 -2.69 -1.57 -2.35
CA THR A 50 -1.61 -2.56 -2.28
C THR A 50 -1.88 -3.70 -3.24
N ASP A 51 -0.81 -4.25 -3.81
CA ASP A 51 -0.87 -5.43 -4.69
C ASP A 51 -1.23 -6.70 -3.89
N ALA A 52 -1.59 -7.78 -4.59
CA ALA A 52 -1.80 -9.10 -3.99
C ALA A 52 -0.58 -9.54 -3.17
N GLY A 53 -0.81 -10.03 -1.95
CA GLY A 53 0.24 -10.48 -1.04
C GLY A 53 1.01 -9.37 -0.32
N VAL A 54 0.76 -8.09 -0.58
CA VAL A 54 1.38 -6.96 0.15
C VAL A 54 0.63 -6.71 1.44
N HIS A 55 1.37 -6.54 2.54
CA HIS A 55 0.83 -6.31 3.88
C HIS A 55 0.65 -4.83 4.21
N ALA A 56 -0.05 -4.55 5.31
CA ALA A 56 -0.10 -3.22 5.90
C ALA A 56 -0.21 -3.28 7.43
N THR A 57 0.56 -2.42 8.09
CA THR A 57 0.40 -2.11 9.53
C THR A 57 -0.11 -0.69 9.76
N GLY A 58 -0.19 0.13 8.69
CA GLY A 58 -0.58 1.54 8.75
C GLY A 58 -1.42 1.98 7.56
N GLN A 59 -2.31 1.13 7.04
CA GLN A 59 -3.24 1.54 5.98
C GLN A 59 -4.34 2.45 6.53
N VAL A 60 -4.73 3.42 5.71
CA VAL A 60 -5.82 4.36 6.02
C VAL A 60 -6.86 4.34 4.90
N ALA A 61 -8.12 4.25 5.28
CA ALA A 61 -9.25 4.47 4.39
C ALA A 61 -10.25 5.43 5.02
N HIS A 62 -11.14 6.00 4.22
CA HIS A 62 -12.29 6.74 4.73
C HIS A 62 -13.54 6.40 3.95
N PHE A 63 -14.67 6.69 4.59
CA PHE A 63 -15.99 6.67 3.98
C PHE A 63 -16.85 7.78 4.56
N THR A 64 -17.96 8.10 3.87
CA THR A 64 -18.98 8.98 4.38
C THR A 64 -20.13 8.12 4.89
N VAL A 65 -20.55 8.36 6.14
CA VAL A 65 -21.71 7.67 6.74
C VAL A 65 -22.95 8.03 5.94
N PRO A 66 -23.76 7.07 5.52
CA PRO A 66 -25.03 7.34 4.84
C PRO A 66 -25.96 8.16 5.72
N ASP A 67 -26.70 9.11 5.14
CA ASP A 67 -27.57 10.04 5.88
C ASP A 67 -28.63 9.33 6.71
N SER A 68 -29.17 8.22 6.22
CA SER A 68 -30.13 7.37 6.93
C SER A 68 -29.60 6.76 8.22
N ALA A 69 -28.28 6.71 8.40
CA ALA A 69 -27.60 6.02 9.50
C ALA A 69 -26.83 6.96 10.45
N ASN A 70 -26.87 8.27 10.22
CA ASN A 70 -26.09 9.27 10.98
C ASN A 70 -26.33 9.28 12.50
N HIS A 71 -27.48 8.75 12.96
CA HIS A 71 -27.87 8.73 14.39
C HIS A 71 -27.65 7.36 15.05
N THR A 72 -27.25 6.32 14.31
CA THR A 72 -27.23 4.94 14.78
C THR A 72 -25.86 4.37 15.09
N VAL A 73 -24.79 5.07 14.74
CA VAL A 73 -23.42 4.56 14.87
C VAL A 73 -22.54 5.55 15.64
N SER A 74 -22.13 5.13 16.86
CA SER A 74 -21.07 5.80 17.60
C SER A 74 -19.71 5.43 17.00
N PRO A 75 -18.86 6.41 16.62
CA PRO A 75 -17.53 6.16 16.10
C PRO A 75 -16.65 5.36 17.07
N GLU A 76 -16.83 5.55 18.38
CA GLU A 76 -16.06 4.89 19.44
C GLU A 76 -16.28 3.37 19.44
N THR A 77 -17.51 2.93 19.12
CA THR A 77 -17.89 1.51 19.09
C THR A 77 -17.77 0.91 17.69
N LEU A 78 -17.63 1.75 16.67
CA LEU A 78 -17.65 1.32 15.27
C LEU A 78 -16.49 0.36 14.95
N ALA A 79 -15.29 0.63 15.43
CA ALA A 79 -14.15 -0.23 15.17
C ALA A 79 -14.36 -1.64 15.74
N LEU A 80 -14.87 -1.73 16.97
CA LEU A 80 -15.19 -3.02 17.62
C LEU A 80 -16.30 -3.76 16.87
N ARG A 81 -17.38 -3.07 16.55
CA ARG A 81 -18.53 -3.63 15.81
C ARG A 81 -18.10 -4.09 14.41
N LEU A 82 -17.30 -3.29 13.71
CA LEU A 82 -16.78 -3.61 12.39
C LEU A 82 -15.87 -4.84 12.46
N GLY A 83 -15.02 -4.96 13.49
CA GLY A 83 -14.18 -6.13 13.71
C GLY A 83 -14.99 -7.41 13.91
N ALA A 84 -16.08 -7.37 14.69
CA ALA A 84 -16.95 -8.53 14.90
C ALA A 84 -17.67 -8.96 13.61
N VAL A 85 -18.24 -8.01 12.87
CA VAL A 85 -18.93 -8.28 11.60
C VAL A 85 -17.94 -8.77 10.52
N LEU A 86 -16.77 -8.15 10.45
CA LEU A 86 -15.70 -8.54 9.53
C LEU A 86 -15.26 -9.99 9.76
N ARG A 87 -15.06 -10.38 11.01
CA ARG A 87 -14.76 -11.78 11.39
C ARG A 87 -15.85 -12.75 10.93
N ALA A 88 -17.13 -12.39 11.11
CA ALA A 88 -18.25 -13.20 10.67
C ALA A 88 -18.34 -13.34 9.14
N VAL A 89 -18.05 -12.26 8.40
CA VAL A 89 -17.97 -12.29 6.93
C VAL A 89 -16.79 -13.15 6.46
N LEU A 90 -15.61 -12.95 7.03
CA LEU A 90 -14.38 -13.65 6.63
C LEU A 90 -14.43 -15.15 6.97
N SER A 91 -15.16 -15.55 8.04
CA SER A 91 -15.37 -16.95 8.40
C SER A 91 -16.50 -17.65 7.62
N GLY A 92 -17.24 -16.90 6.78
CA GLY A 92 -18.41 -17.42 6.06
C GLY A 92 -19.68 -17.59 6.91
N ASN A 93 -19.64 -17.17 8.19
CA ASN A 93 -20.80 -17.22 9.08
C ASN A 93 -21.84 -16.14 8.78
N LEU A 94 -21.48 -15.15 7.97
CA LEU A 94 -22.34 -14.06 7.53
C LEU A 94 -22.13 -13.84 6.04
N ALA A 95 -23.20 -13.96 5.25
CA ALA A 95 -23.15 -13.69 3.82
C ALA A 95 -22.91 -12.20 3.55
N SER A 96 -22.12 -11.92 2.52
CA SER A 96 -21.93 -10.55 2.03
C SER A 96 -23.19 -10.07 1.31
N PRO A 97 -23.70 -8.88 1.62
CA PRO A 97 -24.78 -8.26 0.86
C PRO A 97 -24.29 -7.52 -0.40
N VAL A 98 -22.98 -7.54 -0.65
CA VAL A 98 -22.34 -6.85 -1.79
C VAL A 98 -22.35 -7.80 -2.99
N GLU A 99 -22.85 -7.32 -4.13
CA GLU A 99 -22.76 -8.00 -5.43
C GLU A 99 -21.27 -8.22 -5.78
N ASP A 100 -20.96 -9.30 -6.47
CA ASP A 100 -19.57 -9.69 -6.79
C ASP A 100 -18.64 -10.01 -5.59
N ALA A 101 -19.17 -10.14 -4.38
CA ALA A 101 -18.38 -10.64 -3.26
C ALA A 101 -17.92 -12.09 -3.51
N PRO A 102 -16.74 -12.51 -3.02
CA PRO A 102 -16.32 -13.90 -3.15
C PRO A 102 -17.29 -14.82 -2.41
N SER A 103 -17.51 -16.01 -2.94
CA SER A 103 -18.35 -17.04 -2.33
C SER A 103 -17.79 -17.54 -0.99
N ALA A 104 -16.46 -17.47 -0.83
CA ALA A 104 -15.76 -17.79 0.41
C ALA A 104 -14.42 -17.06 0.49
N TYR A 105 -13.95 -16.78 1.71
CA TYR A 105 -12.60 -16.30 1.96
C TYR A 105 -11.66 -17.48 2.26
N PRO A 106 -10.35 -17.38 1.92
CA PRO A 106 -9.39 -18.43 2.22
C PRO A 106 -9.26 -18.68 3.72
N GLN A 107 -8.88 -19.90 4.07
CA GLN A 107 -8.51 -20.24 5.45
C GLN A 107 -7.36 -19.30 5.90
N GLY A 108 -7.46 -18.72 7.09
CA GLY A 108 -6.51 -17.73 7.61
C GLY A 108 -6.85 -16.28 7.29
N ALA A 109 -7.90 -15.99 6.51
CA ALA A 109 -8.35 -14.61 6.28
C ALA A 109 -9.00 -13.98 7.52
N VAL A 110 -9.57 -14.78 8.41
CA VAL A 110 -10.38 -14.32 9.55
C VAL A 110 -9.62 -13.36 10.47
N ASP A 111 -8.37 -13.67 10.78
CA ASP A 111 -7.52 -12.83 11.64
C ASP A 111 -6.48 -12.02 10.84
N ALA A 112 -6.53 -12.11 9.52
CA ALA A 112 -5.59 -11.42 8.63
C ALA A 112 -5.97 -9.95 8.36
N LEU A 113 -7.14 -9.49 8.79
CA LEU A 113 -7.61 -8.12 8.55
C LEU A 113 -8.26 -7.55 9.81
N VAL A 114 -7.71 -6.42 10.29
CA VAL A 114 -8.15 -5.77 11.52
C VAL A 114 -8.35 -4.27 11.30
N VAL A 115 -9.46 -3.72 11.77
CA VAL A 115 -9.68 -2.28 11.90
C VAL A 115 -9.31 -1.90 13.33
N THR A 116 -8.23 -1.13 13.49
CA THR A 116 -7.68 -0.78 14.80
C THR A 116 -8.32 0.48 15.40
N ALA A 117 -8.85 1.37 14.54
CA ALA A 117 -9.56 2.56 14.97
C ALA A 117 -10.54 3.06 13.90
N ALA A 118 -11.62 3.69 14.36
CA ALA A 118 -12.53 4.47 13.55
C ALA A 118 -12.66 5.87 14.20
N ARG A 119 -12.49 6.94 13.42
CA ARG A 119 -12.50 8.32 13.94
C ARG A 119 -13.27 9.24 13.02
N VAL A 120 -14.04 10.15 13.59
CA VAL A 120 -14.63 11.28 12.84
C VAL A 120 -13.51 12.19 12.37
N VAL A 121 -13.56 12.57 11.12
CA VAL A 121 -12.62 13.51 10.52
C VAL A 121 -13.37 14.62 9.77
N PRO A 122 -12.75 15.78 9.54
CA PRO A 122 -13.36 16.83 8.74
C PRO A 122 -13.78 16.31 7.35
N ASP A 123 -14.84 16.86 6.77
CA ASP A 123 -15.31 16.49 5.43
C ASP A 123 -14.28 16.80 4.33
N SER A 124 -13.32 17.69 4.63
CA SER A 124 -12.13 17.95 3.79
C SER A 124 -11.09 16.83 3.82
N PHE A 125 -11.21 15.83 4.70
CA PHE A 125 -10.28 14.70 4.71
C PHE A 125 -10.53 13.76 3.53
N ASP A 126 -9.51 13.53 2.74
CA ASP A 126 -9.50 12.49 1.71
C ASP A 126 -8.29 11.59 1.92
N ALA A 127 -8.51 10.30 2.23
CA ALA A 127 -7.42 9.36 2.52
C ALA A 127 -6.39 9.28 1.40
N ARG A 128 -6.80 9.46 0.15
CA ARG A 128 -5.92 9.38 -1.03
C ARG A 128 -5.25 10.71 -1.35
N PHE A 129 -6.05 11.77 -1.47
CA PHE A 129 -5.59 13.05 -2.02
C PHE A 129 -5.06 14.03 -0.97
N SER A 130 -5.45 13.87 0.31
CA SER A 130 -4.88 14.67 1.40
C SER A 130 -3.57 14.11 1.95
N ALA A 131 -3.14 12.91 1.55
CA ALA A 131 -1.92 12.31 2.07
C ALA A 131 -0.66 13.05 1.59
N LEU A 132 0.28 13.26 2.52
CA LEU A 132 1.59 13.89 2.30
C LEU A 132 2.62 12.87 1.85
N ALA A 133 2.68 11.75 2.55
CA ALA A 133 3.63 10.69 2.30
C ALA A 133 3.05 9.29 2.61
N ARG A 134 3.63 8.26 2.03
CA ARG A 134 3.40 6.84 2.34
C ARG A 134 4.73 6.23 2.68
N HIS A 135 4.73 5.41 3.75
CA HIS A 135 5.91 4.73 4.26
C HIS A 135 5.75 3.24 4.02
N TYR A 136 6.78 2.65 3.44
CA TYR A 136 6.88 1.21 3.24
C TYR A 136 8.15 0.68 3.86
N VAL A 137 8.08 -0.55 4.32
CA VAL A 137 9.22 -1.36 4.74
C VAL A 137 9.22 -2.62 3.89
N TYR A 138 10.38 -2.98 3.37
CA TYR A 138 10.60 -4.26 2.70
C TYR A 138 11.64 -5.05 3.47
N ARG A 139 11.34 -6.32 3.80
CA ARG A 139 12.25 -7.19 4.55
C ARG A 139 12.82 -8.30 3.68
N ILE A 140 14.13 -8.48 3.78
CA ILE A 140 14.90 -9.53 3.10
C ILE A 140 15.65 -10.32 4.16
N VAL A 141 15.67 -11.65 4.02
CA VAL A 141 16.50 -12.55 4.81
C VAL A 141 17.51 -13.17 3.86
N ASP A 142 18.78 -12.76 3.97
CA ASP A 142 19.86 -13.11 3.05
C ASP A 142 20.88 -14.11 3.64
N ASP A 143 20.54 -14.69 4.81
CA ASP A 143 21.28 -15.79 5.44
C ASP A 143 20.31 -16.92 5.81
N VAL A 144 20.69 -18.16 5.52
CA VAL A 144 19.89 -19.35 5.85
C VAL A 144 19.68 -19.49 7.36
N ALA A 145 20.70 -19.13 8.17
CA ALA A 145 20.63 -19.20 9.63
C ALA A 145 19.58 -18.23 10.24
N ALA A 146 19.25 -17.15 9.53
CA ALA A 146 18.26 -16.17 9.95
C ALA A 146 16.83 -16.50 9.49
N ARG A 147 16.62 -17.55 8.70
CA ARG A 147 15.28 -17.93 8.20
C ARG A 147 14.39 -18.43 9.32
N ASN A 148 13.29 -17.73 9.55
CA ASN A 148 12.29 -18.10 10.55
C ASN A 148 10.95 -18.44 9.84
N PRO A 149 10.46 -19.70 9.95
CA PRO A 149 9.17 -20.09 9.35
C PRO A 149 7.97 -19.28 9.84
N LEU A 150 8.03 -18.71 11.05
CA LEU A 150 6.94 -17.89 11.59
C LEU A 150 6.81 -16.52 10.90
N THR A 151 7.90 -16.03 10.33
CA THR A 151 7.91 -14.74 9.58
C THR A 151 8.01 -14.93 8.07
N ARG A 152 7.91 -16.16 7.56
CA ARG A 152 8.08 -16.48 6.13
C ARG A 152 7.16 -15.68 5.18
N ASN A 153 5.99 -15.30 5.66
CA ASN A 153 5.02 -14.53 4.88
C ASN A 153 5.33 -13.02 4.86
N CYS A 154 6.28 -12.54 5.70
CA CYS A 154 6.59 -11.12 5.85
C CYS A 154 8.04 -10.78 5.44
N CYS A 155 8.80 -11.75 4.89
CA CYS A 155 10.19 -11.59 4.51
C CYS A 155 10.50 -12.34 3.22
N TRP A 156 11.28 -11.71 2.35
CA TRP A 156 11.82 -12.41 1.17
C TRP A 156 13.09 -13.18 1.54
N TRP A 157 13.07 -14.50 1.45
CA TRP A 157 14.27 -15.33 1.63
C TRP A 157 15.11 -15.24 0.36
N TYR A 158 16.19 -14.47 0.45
CA TYR A 158 17.12 -14.26 -0.65
C TYR A 158 18.25 -15.30 -0.60
N PRO A 159 18.72 -15.81 -1.75
CA PRO A 159 19.63 -16.97 -1.75
C PRO A 159 21.08 -16.63 -1.39
N THR A 160 21.49 -15.36 -1.50
CA THR A 160 22.89 -14.93 -1.32
C THR A 160 22.94 -13.68 -0.45
N SER A 161 24.05 -13.48 0.27
CA SER A 161 24.28 -12.27 1.04
C SER A 161 24.31 -11.04 0.14
N LEU A 162 23.76 -9.94 0.65
CA LEU A 162 23.69 -8.63 0.00
C LEU A 162 24.58 -7.62 0.74
N ASP A 163 25.06 -6.62 0.04
CA ASP A 163 25.80 -5.48 0.60
C ASP A 163 24.89 -4.27 0.78
N PRO A 164 24.40 -3.98 2.01
CA PRO A 164 23.56 -2.82 2.28
C PRO A 164 24.26 -1.47 2.05
N ALA A 165 25.60 -1.42 2.19
CA ALA A 165 26.35 -0.19 1.98
C ALA A 165 26.38 0.17 0.49
N ALA A 166 26.63 -0.79 -0.38
CA ALA A 166 26.56 -0.60 -1.83
C ALA A 166 25.12 -0.23 -2.27
N MET A 167 24.10 -0.87 -1.69
CA MET A 167 22.69 -0.55 -1.95
C MET A 167 22.36 0.90 -1.58
N ASN A 168 22.77 1.37 -0.41
CA ASN A 168 22.57 2.74 0.05
C ASN A 168 23.31 3.77 -0.81
N ALA A 169 24.58 3.53 -1.10
CA ALA A 169 25.36 4.42 -1.95
C ALA A 169 24.68 4.62 -3.31
N SER A 170 24.15 3.56 -3.89
CA SER A 170 23.48 3.60 -5.18
C SER A 170 22.06 4.16 -5.11
N ALA A 171 21.36 4.03 -3.96
CA ALA A 171 19.99 4.56 -3.79
C ALA A 171 19.93 6.10 -3.88
N THR A 172 21.03 6.80 -3.61
CA THR A 172 21.09 8.26 -3.60
C THR A 172 20.67 8.90 -4.92
N VAL A 173 20.95 8.26 -6.07
CA VAL A 173 20.59 8.78 -7.40
C VAL A 173 19.09 8.75 -7.68
N LEU A 174 18.34 7.99 -6.86
CA LEU A 174 16.89 7.84 -7.00
C LEU A 174 16.09 8.82 -6.12
N LEU A 175 16.76 9.52 -5.18
CA LEU A 175 16.09 10.45 -4.27
C LEU A 175 15.67 11.73 -4.99
N GLY A 176 14.55 12.30 -4.55
CA GLY A 176 13.97 13.52 -5.12
C GLY A 176 12.83 13.27 -6.09
N GLU A 177 12.47 14.31 -6.84
CA GLU A 177 11.38 14.25 -7.83
C GLU A 177 11.92 13.77 -9.18
N HIS A 178 11.47 12.60 -9.61
CA HIS A 178 11.88 11.97 -10.86
C HIS A 178 10.69 11.29 -11.56
N ASP A 179 10.87 11.00 -12.84
CA ASP A 179 9.99 10.10 -13.58
C ASP A 179 10.41 8.65 -13.35
N PHE A 180 9.64 7.90 -12.55
CA PHE A 180 9.87 6.50 -12.22
C PHE A 180 9.27 5.52 -13.23
N ALA A 181 9.02 5.91 -14.47
CA ALA A 181 8.43 5.02 -15.48
C ALA A 181 9.19 3.69 -15.63
N ALA A 182 10.52 3.70 -15.52
CA ALA A 182 11.36 2.49 -15.57
C ALA A 182 11.03 1.45 -14.49
N PHE A 183 10.58 1.91 -13.34
CA PHE A 183 10.27 1.10 -12.15
C PHE A 183 8.77 0.80 -11.99
N CYS A 184 7.92 1.27 -12.91
CA CYS A 184 6.49 1.16 -12.79
C CYS A 184 5.89 0.23 -13.85
N LYS A 185 4.81 -0.49 -13.49
CA LYS A 185 3.95 -1.10 -14.48
C LYS A 185 3.12 0.00 -15.13
N PRO A 186 3.14 0.16 -16.44
CA PRO A 186 2.39 1.21 -17.14
C PRO A 186 0.90 1.14 -16.82
N ARG A 187 0.28 2.32 -16.68
CA ARG A 187 -1.17 2.46 -16.54
C ARG A 187 -1.61 3.72 -17.27
N GLU A 188 -2.56 3.58 -18.15
CA GLU A 188 -3.15 4.67 -18.91
C GLU A 188 -3.70 5.77 -17.97
N GLY A 189 -3.48 7.04 -18.32
CA GLY A 189 -3.94 8.20 -17.56
C GLY A 189 -3.30 8.38 -16.18
N ALA A 190 -2.16 7.73 -15.88
CA ALA A 190 -1.45 7.88 -14.62
C ALA A 190 -0.03 8.41 -14.84
N THR A 191 0.30 9.51 -14.16
CA THR A 191 1.69 10.03 -14.13
C THR A 191 2.60 9.10 -13.36
N THR A 192 3.87 9.01 -13.76
CA THR A 192 4.96 8.28 -13.10
C THR A 192 5.94 9.18 -12.34
N ILE A 193 5.71 10.52 -12.38
CA ILE A 193 6.53 11.49 -11.63
C ILE A 193 6.19 11.37 -10.14
N ARG A 194 7.22 11.11 -9.30
CA ARG A 194 7.10 10.95 -7.85
C ARG A 194 8.26 11.65 -7.16
N ASN A 195 8.01 12.09 -5.94
CA ASN A 195 9.07 12.59 -5.06
C ASN A 195 9.42 11.49 -4.06
N LEU A 196 10.54 10.79 -4.32
CA LEU A 196 11.10 9.77 -3.42
C LEU A 196 11.90 10.47 -2.32
N GLN A 197 11.36 10.45 -1.10
CA GLN A 197 11.89 11.20 0.04
C GLN A 197 12.91 10.39 0.87
N GLN A 198 12.74 9.07 0.90
CA GLN A 198 13.64 8.15 1.60
C GLN A 198 13.72 6.82 0.82
N LEU A 199 14.94 6.33 0.70
CA LEU A 199 15.24 4.97 0.24
C LEU A 199 16.51 4.52 0.97
N GLU A 200 16.36 3.80 2.07
CA GLU A 200 17.41 3.44 3.00
C GLU A 200 17.43 1.93 3.22
N THR A 201 18.61 1.32 3.16
CA THR A 201 18.82 -0.11 3.40
C THR A 201 19.64 -0.30 4.67
N LEU A 202 19.12 -1.08 5.61
CA LEU A 202 19.72 -1.33 6.91
C LEU A 202 19.83 -2.83 7.16
N ARG A 203 20.99 -3.30 7.61
CA ARG A 203 21.09 -4.63 8.22
C ARG A 203 20.70 -4.48 9.70
N ILE A 204 19.48 -4.89 10.03
CA ILE A 204 18.92 -4.71 11.37
C ILE A 204 19.34 -5.81 12.34
N GLU A 205 19.63 -7.01 11.81
CA GLU A 205 20.14 -8.17 12.53
C GLU A 205 21.04 -8.98 11.57
N PRO A 206 21.90 -9.88 12.08
CA PRO A 206 22.64 -10.81 11.24
C PRO A 206 21.70 -11.57 10.28
N GLY A 207 21.94 -11.47 8.97
CA GLY A 207 21.12 -12.09 7.93
C GLY A 207 19.78 -11.43 7.66
N ILE A 208 19.41 -10.29 8.30
CA ILE A 208 18.14 -9.60 8.07
C ILE A 208 18.39 -8.16 7.61
N ILE A 209 17.84 -7.82 6.45
CA ILE A 209 17.88 -6.49 5.85
C ILE A 209 16.47 -5.89 5.83
N GLU A 210 16.39 -4.61 6.20
CA GLU A 210 15.20 -3.80 6.08
C GLU A 210 15.46 -2.63 5.12
N ILE A 211 14.59 -2.47 4.11
CA ILE A 211 14.63 -1.34 3.18
C ILE A 211 13.43 -0.45 3.48
N ARG A 212 13.70 0.79 3.90
CA ARG A 212 12.70 1.81 4.21
C ARG A 212 12.51 2.73 3.02
N VAL A 213 11.27 2.92 2.64
CA VAL A 213 10.91 3.70 1.45
C VAL A 213 9.81 4.69 1.82
N CYS A 214 10.03 5.97 1.53
CA CYS A 214 9.02 7.02 1.71
C CYS A 214 8.92 7.87 0.44
N ALA A 215 7.70 8.15 0.00
CA ALA A 215 7.42 9.04 -1.13
C ALA A 215 6.05 9.71 -0.98
N ASP A 216 5.83 10.78 -1.73
CA ASP A 216 4.53 11.46 -1.84
C ASP A 216 3.43 10.54 -2.39
N ALA A 217 3.78 9.67 -3.34
CA ALA A 217 2.95 8.61 -3.89
C ALA A 217 3.82 7.55 -4.57
N PHE A 218 3.23 6.39 -4.86
CA PHE A 218 3.88 5.32 -5.62
C PHE A 218 3.04 4.93 -6.84
N CYS A 219 3.68 4.62 -7.95
CA CYS A 219 3.04 3.96 -9.07
C CYS A 219 3.07 2.43 -8.90
N HIS A 220 2.32 1.73 -9.75
CA HIS A 220 2.11 0.28 -9.63
C HIS A 220 3.45 -0.47 -9.64
N SER A 221 3.68 -1.29 -8.64
CA SER A 221 4.88 -2.10 -8.40
C SER A 221 6.18 -1.31 -8.17
N MET A 222 6.15 0.02 -8.05
CA MET A 222 7.34 0.87 -7.94
C MET A 222 8.26 0.42 -6.80
N VAL A 223 7.77 0.32 -5.57
CA VAL A 223 8.61 -0.09 -4.42
C VAL A 223 9.27 -1.44 -4.66
N ARG A 224 8.52 -2.42 -5.16
CA ARG A 224 9.04 -3.76 -5.43
C ARG A 224 10.09 -3.76 -6.54
N SER A 225 9.96 -2.89 -7.54
CA SER A 225 10.96 -2.71 -8.60
C SER A 225 12.21 -1.99 -8.09
N LEU A 226 12.06 -0.98 -7.21
CA LEU A 226 13.19 -0.32 -6.55
C LEU A 226 13.98 -1.33 -5.71
N VAL A 227 13.30 -2.14 -4.90
CA VAL A 227 13.93 -3.21 -4.11
C VAL A 227 14.63 -4.20 -5.02
N GLY A 228 13.98 -4.65 -6.09
CA GLY A 228 14.59 -5.57 -7.04
C GLY A 228 15.86 -5.01 -7.69
N ALA A 229 15.84 -3.73 -8.08
CA ALA A 229 17.02 -3.06 -8.64
C ALA A 229 18.15 -2.94 -7.60
N LEU A 230 17.83 -2.60 -6.35
CA LEU A 230 18.82 -2.53 -5.27
C LEU A 230 19.42 -3.90 -4.94
N THR A 231 18.67 -5.00 -5.03
CA THR A 231 19.24 -6.35 -4.84
C THR A 231 20.23 -6.72 -5.94
N GLU A 232 20.06 -6.24 -7.19
CA GLU A 232 21.05 -6.44 -8.25
C GLU A 232 22.37 -5.69 -7.95
N VAL A 233 22.28 -4.52 -7.31
CA VAL A 233 23.45 -3.78 -6.81
C VAL A 233 24.07 -4.50 -5.62
N GLY A 234 23.26 -4.86 -4.62
CA GLY A 234 23.75 -5.51 -3.38
C GLY A 234 24.47 -6.84 -3.60
N ARG A 235 24.18 -7.54 -4.70
CA ARG A 235 24.91 -8.75 -5.13
C ARG A 235 26.03 -8.47 -6.14
N ALA A 236 26.43 -7.22 -6.32
CA ALA A 236 27.48 -6.75 -7.22
C ALA A 236 27.28 -7.11 -8.72
N LYS A 237 26.02 -7.35 -9.15
CA LYS A 237 25.71 -7.62 -10.58
C LYS A 237 25.49 -6.34 -11.38
N ARG A 238 25.07 -5.28 -10.73
CA ARG A 238 24.82 -3.95 -11.28
C ARG A 238 25.44 -2.89 -10.37
N ASP A 239 25.57 -1.67 -10.88
CA ASP A 239 26.18 -0.54 -10.19
C ASP A 239 25.27 0.70 -10.17
N THR A 240 25.76 1.79 -9.57
CA THR A 240 25.06 3.09 -9.51
C THR A 240 24.82 3.66 -10.90
N ALA A 241 25.75 3.47 -11.84
CA ALA A 241 25.60 4.00 -13.21
C ALA A 241 24.43 3.33 -13.94
N TRP A 242 24.26 2.01 -13.75
CA TRP A 242 23.09 1.28 -14.27
C TRP A 242 21.77 1.80 -13.68
N LEU A 243 21.70 2.08 -12.36
CA LEU A 243 20.51 2.67 -11.73
C LEU A 243 20.17 4.05 -12.27
N ALA A 244 21.19 4.92 -12.44
CA ALA A 244 21.03 6.24 -13.02
C ALA A 244 20.55 6.16 -14.49
N GLY A 245 21.13 5.26 -15.27
CA GLY A 245 20.70 4.97 -16.64
C GLY A 245 19.26 4.46 -16.71
N ALA A 246 18.86 3.60 -15.77
CA ALA A 246 17.49 3.12 -15.65
C ALA A 246 16.50 4.26 -15.37
N LEU A 247 16.85 5.18 -14.45
CA LEU A 247 16.01 6.33 -14.13
C LEU A 247 15.85 7.27 -15.35
N ALA A 248 16.91 7.43 -16.12
CA ALA A 248 16.91 8.30 -17.32
C ALA A 248 16.11 7.72 -18.50
N ALA A 249 15.85 6.42 -18.53
CA ALA A 249 15.21 5.74 -19.67
C ALA A 249 13.73 6.12 -19.88
N LYS A 250 13.03 6.64 -18.85
CA LYS A 250 11.63 7.09 -18.90
C LYS A 250 10.64 6.05 -19.51
N ALA A 251 11.03 4.79 -19.51
CA ALA A 251 10.23 3.67 -20.00
C ALA A 251 10.50 2.44 -19.15
N ARG A 252 9.54 1.52 -19.06
CA ARG A 252 9.70 0.28 -18.30
C ARG A 252 10.90 -0.51 -18.81
N ILE A 253 11.81 -0.87 -17.88
CA ILE A 253 12.98 -1.70 -18.16
C ILE A 253 12.67 -3.14 -17.70
N PRO A 254 12.59 -4.10 -18.64
CA PRO A 254 12.27 -5.51 -18.32
C PRO A 254 13.31 -6.17 -17.41
N GLU A 255 14.58 -5.75 -17.47
CA GLU A 255 15.70 -6.27 -16.72
C GLU A 255 15.65 -5.91 -15.24
N ILE A 256 14.80 -4.95 -14.83
CA ILE A 256 14.59 -4.63 -13.43
C ILE A 256 13.67 -5.68 -12.82
N PRO A 257 14.18 -6.53 -11.92
CA PRO A 257 13.34 -7.54 -11.28
C PRO A 257 12.31 -6.88 -10.35
N VAL A 258 11.15 -7.52 -10.25
CA VAL A 258 10.12 -7.10 -9.29
C VAL A 258 10.21 -8.00 -8.07
N ALA A 259 10.63 -7.46 -6.94
CA ALA A 259 10.72 -8.21 -5.69
C ALA A 259 9.37 -8.83 -5.29
N PRO A 260 9.33 -10.01 -4.63
CA PRO A 260 8.10 -10.65 -4.16
C PRO A 260 7.24 -9.73 -3.30
N ALA A 261 5.91 -9.88 -3.38
CA ALA A 261 4.99 -9.03 -2.63
C ALA A 261 5.12 -9.23 -1.11
N LEU A 262 5.36 -10.47 -0.68
CA LEU A 262 5.37 -10.89 0.73
C LEU A 262 6.39 -10.15 1.61
N GLY A 263 7.47 -9.59 1.06
CA GLY A 263 8.41 -8.80 1.84
C GLY A 263 7.95 -7.36 2.10
N LEU A 264 6.89 -6.90 1.41
CA LEU A 264 6.46 -5.49 1.42
C LEU A 264 5.33 -5.23 2.41
N THR A 265 5.51 -4.20 3.24
CA THR A 265 4.49 -3.74 4.20
C THR A 265 4.31 -2.23 4.10
N LEU A 266 3.08 -1.75 3.92
CA LEU A 266 2.72 -0.35 4.12
C LEU A 266 2.67 -0.07 5.62
N THR A 267 3.59 0.74 6.14
CA THR A 267 3.74 0.98 7.58
C THR A 267 3.07 2.25 8.07
N GLY A 268 2.79 3.21 7.17
CA GLY A 268 2.16 4.46 7.57
C GLY A 268 1.80 5.37 6.41
N VAL A 269 0.92 6.31 6.71
CA VAL A 269 0.50 7.39 5.80
C VAL A 269 0.43 8.68 6.58
N ASP A 270 1.14 9.71 6.12
CA ASP A 270 1.16 11.03 6.74
C ASP A 270 0.07 11.92 6.16
N TYR A 271 -0.56 12.71 7.03
CA TYR A 271 -1.57 13.70 6.69
C TYR A 271 -1.29 15.05 7.34
N PRO A 272 -1.72 16.16 6.72
CA PRO A 272 -1.81 17.45 7.39
C PRO A 272 -2.66 17.38 8.65
N ARG A 273 -2.41 18.30 9.58
CA ARG A 273 -3.10 18.31 10.89
C ARG A 273 -4.37 19.14 10.88
N SER A 274 -4.41 20.22 10.10
CA SER A 274 -5.57 21.13 10.05
C SER A 274 -6.49 20.84 8.87
N ALA A 275 -7.79 21.19 9.00
CA ALA A 275 -8.77 21.03 7.94
C ALA A 275 -8.43 21.87 6.70
N ALA A 276 -7.85 23.06 6.89
CA ALA A 276 -7.43 23.94 5.79
C ALA A 276 -6.28 23.32 4.99
N GLU A 277 -5.26 22.79 5.66
CA GLU A 277 -4.12 22.11 5.03
C GLU A 277 -4.57 20.83 4.30
N LEU A 278 -5.50 20.07 4.88
CA LEU A 278 -6.09 18.89 4.23
C LEU A 278 -6.72 19.26 2.89
N LEU A 279 -7.52 20.33 2.86
CA LEU A 279 -8.17 20.80 1.64
C LEU A 279 -7.17 21.32 0.61
N ALA A 280 -6.19 22.13 1.03
CA ALA A 280 -5.14 22.65 0.16
C ALA A 280 -4.32 21.51 -0.48
N ARG A 281 -3.93 20.50 0.31
CA ARG A 281 -3.22 19.34 -0.21
C ARG A 281 -4.05 18.54 -1.20
N GLN A 282 -5.32 18.32 -0.91
CA GLN A 282 -6.23 17.63 -1.81
C GLN A 282 -6.33 18.31 -3.17
N GLN A 283 -6.50 19.65 -3.18
CA GLN A 283 -6.58 20.45 -4.41
C GLN A 283 -5.28 20.34 -5.24
N THR A 284 -4.13 20.51 -4.58
CA THR A 284 -2.81 20.42 -5.24
C THR A 284 -2.59 19.02 -5.85
N THR A 285 -2.97 17.95 -5.12
CA THR A 285 -2.76 16.58 -5.58
C THR A 285 -3.68 16.24 -6.75
N ARG A 286 -4.92 16.73 -6.77
CA ARG A 286 -5.85 16.57 -7.90
C ARG A 286 -5.37 17.32 -9.13
N ALA A 287 -4.96 18.60 -8.99
CA ALA A 287 -4.45 19.40 -10.09
C ALA A 287 -3.22 18.76 -10.76
N ARG A 288 -2.26 18.23 -10.00
CA ARG A 288 -1.10 17.50 -10.56
C ARG A 288 -1.51 16.27 -11.37
N ARG A 289 -2.55 15.58 -10.96
CA ARG A 289 -3.05 14.41 -11.69
C ARG A 289 -3.71 14.81 -13.00
N ASP A 290 -4.53 15.84 -12.99
CA ASP A 290 -5.28 16.29 -14.17
C ASP A 290 -4.32 16.86 -15.24
N CYS A 291 -3.27 17.58 -14.84
CA CYS A 291 -2.22 18.07 -15.74
C CYS A 291 -1.42 16.94 -16.44
N GLY A 292 -1.27 15.79 -15.76
CA GLY A 292 -0.58 14.61 -16.32
C GLY A 292 -1.42 13.79 -17.30
N CYS A 293 -2.73 14.07 -17.40
CA CYS A 293 -3.67 13.34 -18.25
C CYS A 293 -4.00 14.06 -19.57
N GLN A 294 -3.43 15.23 -19.87
CA GLN A 294 -3.64 15.86 -21.17
C GLN A 294 -2.97 15.00 -22.26
N PRO A 295 -3.74 14.48 -23.25
CA PRO A 295 -3.13 13.88 -24.42
C PRO A 295 -2.27 14.96 -25.09
N LYS A 296 -1.01 14.64 -25.39
CA LYS A 296 -0.22 15.43 -26.31
C LYS A 296 -0.93 15.31 -27.66
N HIS A 297 -1.64 16.34 -28.04
CA HIS A 297 -2.07 16.54 -29.42
C HIS A 297 -0.80 16.95 -30.21
N ASP A 298 -0.26 16.02 -30.94
CA ASP A 298 0.56 16.25 -32.14
C ASP A 298 -0.16 15.67 -33.33
#